data_84fab353a050611cc4a05a5654a6d95c
#
_entry.id   84fab353a050611cc4a05a5654a6d95c
#
_cell.length_a   1.000
_cell.length_b   1.000
_cell.length_c   1.000
_cell.angle_alpha   90.00
_cell.angle_beta   90.00
_cell.angle_gamma   90.00
#
_symmetry.space_group_name_H-M   'P 1'
#
loop_
_entity.id
_entity.type
_entity.pdbx_description
1 polymer ?
#
loop_
_entity_poly.entity_id
_entity_poly.type
_entity_poly.pdbx_seq_one_letter_code
_entity_poly.pdbx_strand_id
1 'polypeptide(L)'
;MPGDEGSGGSDNTDCGAPFTPIYTIQGSGVATPLDGQTVTTEGMVVGDYEGSSPTLRGFFIQDPTGDGKLETSDGIFVFNSNNDSVNLGDTVRVSGVASEYFEQTQISNVSALTVCNTGQTIAPTTVNLPFASAEIPEQYEGMLVKLPQTLYVTEHYQLGRYGEVVVSAVDRLFVPTHLAAPGSPAALALQAANARNRLIIDDASTQQNPDPIVFGRGGQPLSATNTLRGGDTVQNLIGVMAYSFGAYRVYPLNALGGGIPNFTPANPRPPAIPAVGGSLKVASFNVLNYFLTLDTGVSICGPLQNQECRGADSDQEFTRQRNKLLAALVALDAHIVGLIEVENTLGVEPLADLVAGLNNATAPNTYAFIDTGVIGTDAIKVGLIYQTATVTPVGAYKLLDSSVDGRFLDSKNRPTLAQTFRQVSTGAIFTVAVNHLKSKGSSCDDVGDSEDANGQGNCNGVRTEAAHALADWLATDPTGSGDPDALVLGDLNAYAKEDPVAVLEQVGYVNLAPSRLGPTAYSYVFDGQWGALDHALASPSLVNQVAGVADVHINAAEPNVLDYNTDFKSVGQIEALYAPDFYRTSDHDPVLVGLSLASPPAAVPGDVNQDGVVDRTDLNLVPQLF
;
A
#
# COMPACT_ATOMS: atom_id res chain seq x y z
N MET A 1 -4.72 -73.07 -26.51
CA MET A 1 -4.29 -71.66 -26.44
C MET A 1 -5.46 -70.83 -25.95
N PRO A 2 -5.46 -70.28 -24.77
CA PRO A 2 -6.46 -69.29 -24.34
C PRO A 2 -6.10 -67.95 -24.91
N GLY A 3 -7.12 -67.27 -25.47
CA GLY A 3 -7.02 -65.91 -26.01
C GLY A 3 -6.70 -64.89 -24.95
N ASP A 4 -5.87 -63.97 -25.35
CA ASP A 4 -5.54 -62.77 -24.67
C ASP A 4 -6.77 -61.82 -24.74
N GLU A 5 -7.52 -61.74 -23.65
CA GLU A 5 -8.55 -60.71 -23.51
C GLU A 5 -7.85 -59.39 -23.16
N GLY A 6 -7.59 -58.59 -24.18
CA GLY A 6 -7.18 -57.20 -24.01
C GLY A 6 -8.25 -56.43 -23.22
N SER A 7 -7.95 -56.04 -21.99
CA SER A 7 -8.76 -55.12 -21.19
C SER A 7 -8.69 -53.72 -21.80
N GLY A 8 -9.51 -53.51 -22.83
CA GLY A 8 -9.93 -52.15 -23.17
C GLY A 8 -10.85 -51.66 -22.06
N GLY A 9 -10.36 -50.78 -21.20
CA GLY A 9 -11.20 -50.08 -20.23
C GLY A 9 -12.26 -49.27 -20.98
N SER A 10 -13.48 -49.77 -21.05
CA SER A 10 -14.64 -48.96 -21.43
C SER A 10 -14.84 -47.94 -20.34
N ASP A 11 -14.81 -46.68 -20.69
CA ASP A 11 -15.21 -45.59 -19.79
C ASP A 11 -16.62 -45.92 -19.28
N ASN A 12 -16.70 -46.40 -18.02
CA ASN A 12 -18.00 -46.72 -17.42
C ASN A 12 -18.72 -45.43 -17.07
N THR A 13 -19.64 -45.00 -17.91
CA THR A 13 -20.44 -43.78 -17.76
C THR A 13 -21.65 -43.95 -16.85
N ASP A 14 -21.88 -45.14 -16.29
CA ASP A 14 -23.03 -45.43 -15.45
C ASP A 14 -22.86 -44.79 -14.06
N CYS A 15 -23.76 -43.89 -13.72
CA CYS A 15 -23.80 -43.25 -12.43
C CYS A 15 -23.91 -44.23 -11.27
N GLY A 16 -23.12 -44.07 -10.22
CA GLY A 16 -23.07 -44.95 -9.06
C GLY A 16 -22.24 -46.22 -9.25
N ALA A 17 -21.66 -46.46 -10.45
CA ALA A 17 -20.67 -47.49 -10.61
C ALA A 17 -19.39 -47.20 -9.82
N PRO A 18 -18.54 -48.18 -9.50
CA PRO A 18 -17.31 -47.95 -8.76
C PRO A 18 -16.48 -46.79 -9.36
N PHE A 19 -15.98 -45.91 -8.51
CA PHE A 19 -15.17 -44.74 -8.89
C PHE A 19 -14.05 -44.49 -7.86
N THR A 20 -13.07 -43.67 -8.21
CA THR A 20 -12.02 -43.21 -7.31
C THR A 20 -12.54 -41.97 -6.53
N PRO A 21 -12.67 -42.04 -5.20
CA PRO A 21 -13.12 -40.88 -4.41
C PRO A 21 -12.22 -39.67 -4.58
N ILE A 22 -12.78 -38.45 -4.53
CA ILE A 22 -12.04 -37.18 -4.71
C ILE A 22 -10.89 -37.06 -3.69
N TYR A 23 -11.14 -37.39 -2.42
CA TYR A 23 -10.09 -37.35 -1.38
C TYR A 23 -8.92 -38.31 -1.66
N THR A 24 -9.13 -39.38 -2.43
CA THR A 24 -8.05 -40.27 -2.85
C THR A 24 -7.24 -39.67 -4.00
N ILE A 25 -7.90 -38.89 -4.88
CA ILE A 25 -7.24 -38.16 -5.97
C ILE A 25 -6.43 -37.03 -5.40
N GLN A 26 -7.00 -36.27 -4.48
CA GLN A 26 -6.33 -35.17 -3.78
C GLN A 26 -5.11 -35.65 -2.95
N GLY A 27 -5.31 -36.70 -2.16
CA GLY A 27 -4.30 -37.11 -1.20
C GLY A 27 -4.22 -36.19 0.03
N SER A 28 -3.13 -36.30 0.79
CA SER A 28 -2.90 -35.52 2.01
C SER A 28 -1.70 -34.55 1.91
N GLY A 29 -1.21 -34.33 0.70
CA GLY A 29 -0.08 -33.43 0.40
C GLY A 29 -0.51 -32.34 -0.59
N VAL A 30 0.42 -31.48 -0.92
CA VAL A 30 0.24 -30.38 -1.88
C VAL A 30 0.22 -30.83 -3.34
N ALA A 31 0.18 -32.13 -3.60
CA ALA A 31 0.10 -32.69 -4.94
C ALA A 31 -0.57 -34.04 -4.93
N THR A 32 -1.31 -34.32 -5.99
CA THR A 32 -2.03 -35.61 -6.15
C THR A 32 -1.07 -36.80 -6.19
N PRO A 33 -1.36 -37.89 -5.43
CA PRO A 33 -0.61 -39.16 -5.55
C PRO A 33 -0.90 -39.91 -6.86
N LEU A 34 -1.88 -39.45 -7.65
CA LEU A 34 -2.33 -40.11 -8.89
C LEU A 34 -1.94 -39.32 -10.16
N ASP A 35 -0.93 -38.46 -10.08
CA ASP A 35 -0.50 -37.63 -11.21
C ASP A 35 -0.25 -38.45 -12.48
N GLY A 36 -0.84 -38.01 -13.59
CA GLY A 36 -0.76 -38.69 -14.89
C GLY A 36 -1.66 -39.92 -15.03
N GLN A 37 -2.39 -40.33 -14.01
CA GLN A 37 -3.28 -41.51 -14.07
C GLN A 37 -4.67 -41.11 -14.55
N THR A 38 -5.30 -42.02 -15.34
CA THR A 38 -6.72 -41.86 -15.68
C THR A 38 -7.57 -42.29 -14.49
N VAL A 39 -8.46 -41.43 -14.07
CA VAL A 39 -9.39 -41.64 -12.95
C VAL A 39 -10.82 -41.39 -13.42
N THR A 40 -11.76 -42.05 -12.73
CA THR A 40 -13.19 -41.74 -12.84
C THR A 40 -13.67 -41.43 -11.45
N THR A 41 -14.35 -40.28 -11.27
CA THR A 41 -14.90 -39.87 -9.98
C THR A 41 -16.31 -39.33 -10.11
N GLU A 42 -17.00 -39.17 -8.98
CA GLU A 42 -18.32 -38.54 -8.90
C GLU A 42 -18.28 -37.42 -7.84
N GLY A 43 -19.01 -36.32 -8.12
CA GLY A 43 -19.13 -35.20 -7.19
C GLY A 43 -20.24 -34.27 -7.60
N MET A 44 -20.59 -33.38 -6.69
CA MET A 44 -21.56 -32.30 -6.93
C MET A 44 -20.86 -31.06 -7.42
N VAL A 45 -21.36 -30.43 -8.48
CA VAL A 45 -20.85 -29.15 -9.00
C VAL A 45 -21.14 -28.04 -7.97
N VAL A 46 -20.07 -27.54 -7.35
CA VAL A 46 -20.11 -26.49 -6.32
C VAL A 46 -19.65 -25.12 -6.83
N GLY A 47 -18.97 -25.10 -7.97
CA GLY A 47 -18.58 -23.89 -8.69
C GLY A 47 -18.58 -24.16 -10.19
N ASP A 48 -19.24 -23.29 -10.97
CA ASP A 48 -19.37 -23.44 -12.41
C ASP A 48 -18.73 -22.24 -13.10
N TYR A 49 -17.54 -22.47 -13.65
CA TYR A 49 -16.72 -21.49 -14.34
C TYR A 49 -16.37 -21.95 -15.76
N GLU A 50 -17.28 -22.74 -16.35
CA GLU A 50 -17.16 -23.26 -17.71
C GLU A 50 -17.23 -22.15 -18.77
N GLY A 51 -17.10 -22.53 -20.03
CA GLY A 51 -17.14 -21.65 -21.19
C GLY A 51 -15.74 -21.24 -21.68
N SER A 52 -15.71 -20.33 -22.63
CA SER A 52 -14.45 -19.86 -23.21
C SER A 52 -13.81 -18.78 -22.34
N SER A 53 -12.47 -18.64 -22.44
CA SER A 53 -11.74 -17.50 -21.84
C SER A 53 -12.54 -16.18 -22.01
N PRO A 54 -12.66 -15.34 -20.95
CA PRO A 54 -11.80 -15.29 -19.76
C PRO A 54 -12.28 -16.07 -18.53
N THR A 55 -13.18 -17.06 -18.65
CA THR A 55 -13.54 -17.93 -17.54
C THR A 55 -12.36 -18.84 -17.14
N LEU A 56 -12.51 -19.59 -16.03
CA LEU A 56 -11.51 -20.60 -15.62
C LEU A 56 -11.54 -21.85 -16.54
N ARG A 57 -12.54 -21.96 -17.43
CA ARG A 57 -12.72 -23.02 -18.41
C ARG A 57 -12.94 -24.40 -17.78
N GLY A 58 -13.64 -24.45 -16.68
CA GLY A 58 -13.92 -25.68 -15.94
C GLY A 58 -14.84 -25.41 -14.77
N PHE A 59 -14.99 -26.42 -13.96
CA PHE A 59 -15.90 -26.40 -12.82
C PHE A 59 -15.31 -27.17 -11.63
N PHE A 60 -15.77 -26.87 -10.44
CA PHE A 60 -15.38 -27.58 -9.22
C PHE A 60 -16.48 -28.54 -8.81
N ILE A 61 -16.07 -29.79 -8.48
CA ILE A 61 -16.95 -30.78 -7.90
C ILE A 61 -16.50 -31.15 -6.50
N GLN A 62 -17.46 -31.47 -5.63
CA GLN A 62 -17.21 -31.86 -4.24
C GLN A 62 -17.97 -33.14 -3.92
N ASP A 63 -17.31 -34.09 -3.24
CA ASP A 63 -17.94 -35.25 -2.64
C ASP A 63 -18.79 -34.81 -1.44
N PRO A 64 -20.13 -34.98 -1.46
CA PRO A 64 -20.97 -34.52 -0.36
C PRO A 64 -20.80 -35.34 0.93
N THR A 65 -20.16 -36.51 0.85
CA THR A 65 -19.96 -37.42 1.98
C THR A 65 -18.56 -37.35 2.55
N GLY A 66 -17.55 -37.28 1.68
CA GLY A 66 -16.14 -37.27 2.03
C GLY A 66 -15.69 -38.52 2.79
N ASP A 67 -14.44 -38.50 3.28
CA ASP A 67 -13.92 -39.56 4.15
C ASP A 67 -13.93 -39.17 5.66
N GLY A 68 -14.41 -37.99 5.97
CA GLY A 68 -14.49 -37.47 7.32
C GLY A 68 -13.14 -37.10 7.95
N LYS A 69 -12.06 -37.04 7.15
CA LYS A 69 -10.73 -36.59 7.59
C LYS A 69 -10.50 -35.13 7.18
N LEU A 70 -9.76 -34.44 7.98
CA LEU A 70 -9.40 -33.04 7.72
C LEU A 70 -8.13 -32.91 6.85
N GLU A 71 -7.36 -33.99 6.71
CA GLU A 71 -6.08 -33.98 6.01
C GLU A 71 -6.21 -34.10 4.49
N THR A 72 -7.40 -34.42 3.99
CA THR A 72 -7.70 -34.62 2.56
C THR A 72 -8.82 -33.70 2.14
N SER A 73 -8.71 -33.05 0.96
CA SER A 73 -9.83 -32.31 0.41
C SER A 73 -10.86 -33.23 -0.25
N ASP A 74 -12.14 -32.89 -0.08
CA ASP A 74 -13.27 -33.52 -0.75
C ASP A 74 -13.68 -32.82 -2.05
N GLY A 75 -12.96 -31.76 -2.45
CA GLY A 75 -13.20 -30.97 -3.66
C GLY A 75 -12.12 -31.16 -4.71
N ILE A 76 -12.42 -30.91 -5.98
CA ILE A 76 -11.44 -30.98 -7.09
C ILE A 76 -11.90 -30.11 -8.26
N PHE A 77 -10.95 -29.49 -8.97
CA PHE A 77 -11.21 -28.79 -10.22
C PHE A 77 -11.26 -29.77 -11.40
N VAL A 78 -12.21 -29.57 -12.32
CA VAL A 78 -12.32 -30.29 -13.59
C VAL A 78 -12.12 -29.31 -14.73
N PHE A 79 -10.99 -29.39 -15.43
CA PHE A 79 -10.73 -28.59 -16.61
C PHE A 79 -11.49 -29.13 -17.81
N ASN A 80 -12.54 -28.43 -18.25
CA ASN A 80 -13.45 -28.86 -19.31
C ASN A 80 -13.29 -28.07 -20.63
N SER A 81 -12.15 -27.43 -20.82
CA SER A 81 -11.81 -26.64 -22.03
C SER A 81 -12.79 -25.49 -22.27
N ASN A 82 -13.45 -25.43 -23.44
CA ASN A 82 -14.41 -24.36 -23.78
C ASN A 82 -15.86 -24.88 -23.76
N ASN A 83 -16.08 -26.02 -23.13
CA ASN A 83 -17.44 -26.60 -23.02
C ASN A 83 -18.25 -25.82 -21.97
N ASP A 84 -19.55 -25.99 -22.01
CA ASP A 84 -20.55 -25.50 -21.07
C ASP A 84 -21.56 -26.65 -20.95
N SER A 85 -21.33 -27.53 -19.99
CA SER A 85 -21.92 -28.89 -19.96
C SER A 85 -22.62 -29.19 -18.65
N VAL A 86 -22.37 -28.39 -17.58
CA VAL A 86 -22.90 -28.62 -16.24
C VAL A 86 -23.54 -27.36 -15.67
N ASN A 87 -24.27 -27.52 -14.58
CA ASN A 87 -24.82 -26.40 -13.84
C ASN A 87 -24.56 -26.59 -12.33
N LEU A 88 -24.61 -25.53 -11.57
CA LEU A 88 -24.52 -25.57 -10.09
C LEU A 88 -25.55 -26.55 -9.52
N GLY A 89 -25.09 -27.44 -8.65
CA GLY A 89 -25.93 -28.46 -8.02
C GLY A 89 -26.17 -29.72 -8.87
N ASP A 90 -25.54 -29.84 -10.03
CA ASP A 90 -25.54 -31.11 -10.76
C ASP A 90 -24.60 -32.11 -10.06
N THR A 91 -25.02 -33.34 -9.91
CA THR A 91 -24.12 -34.46 -9.58
C THR A 91 -23.59 -35.03 -10.86
N VAL A 92 -22.29 -35.07 -11.01
CA VAL A 92 -21.66 -35.55 -12.25
C VAL A 92 -20.72 -36.70 -11.99
N ARG A 93 -20.61 -37.57 -13.02
CA ARG A 93 -19.56 -38.56 -13.14
C ARG A 93 -18.60 -38.10 -14.24
N VAL A 94 -17.30 -37.99 -13.90
CA VAL A 94 -16.27 -37.50 -14.82
C VAL A 94 -15.10 -38.49 -14.88
N SER A 95 -14.64 -38.78 -16.11
CA SER A 95 -13.41 -39.52 -16.38
C SER A 95 -12.40 -38.61 -17.06
N GLY A 96 -11.16 -38.64 -16.60
CA GLY A 96 -10.06 -37.81 -17.13
C GLY A 96 -8.73 -38.17 -16.48
N VAL A 97 -7.74 -37.34 -16.67
CA VAL A 97 -6.39 -37.51 -16.12
C VAL A 97 -6.22 -36.66 -14.89
N ALA A 98 -5.91 -37.24 -13.73
CA ALA A 98 -5.49 -36.51 -12.55
C ALA A 98 -4.14 -35.85 -12.83
N SER A 99 -3.99 -34.57 -12.53
CA SER A 99 -2.78 -33.82 -12.84
C SER A 99 -2.63 -32.62 -11.93
N GLU A 100 -1.39 -32.15 -11.76
CA GLU A 100 -1.10 -30.88 -11.15
C GLU A 100 -0.98 -29.80 -12.23
N TYR A 101 -1.65 -28.68 -12.01
CA TYR A 101 -1.52 -27.50 -12.86
C TYR A 101 -1.23 -26.26 -12.01
N PHE A 102 0.03 -25.81 -12.02
CA PHE A 102 0.51 -24.74 -11.15
C PHE A 102 0.12 -24.95 -9.69
N GLU A 103 0.42 -26.14 -9.17
CA GLU A 103 0.16 -26.56 -7.78
C GLU A 103 -1.33 -26.66 -7.41
N GLN A 104 -2.25 -26.68 -8.39
CA GLN A 104 -3.65 -27.00 -8.20
C GLN A 104 -3.92 -28.43 -8.71
N THR A 105 -4.46 -29.28 -7.86
CA THR A 105 -4.93 -30.63 -8.27
C THR A 105 -6.17 -30.51 -9.13
N GLN A 106 -6.15 -31.15 -10.30
CA GLN A 106 -7.27 -31.11 -11.24
C GLN A 106 -7.48 -32.44 -11.99
N ILE A 107 -8.67 -32.60 -12.56
CA ILE A 107 -8.94 -33.57 -13.62
C ILE A 107 -8.84 -32.83 -14.95
N SER A 108 -7.93 -33.26 -15.81
CA SER A 108 -7.72 -32.73 -17.15
C SER A 108 -8.00 -33.79 -18.21
N ASN A 109 -7.97 -33.42 -19.51
CA ASN A 109 -8.20 -34.36 -20.61
C ASN A 109 -9.49 -35.20 -20.40
N VAL A 110 -10.60 -34.55 -20.06
CA VAL A 110 -11.88 -35.20 -19.81
C VAL A 110 -12.28 -36.05 -21.00
N SER A 111 -12.38 -37.36 -20.78
CA SER A 111 -12.77 -38.37 -21.79
C SER A 111 -14.26 -38.70 -21.75
N ALA A 112 -14.89 -38.58 -20.57
CA ALA A 112 -16.33 -38.76 -20.40
C ALA A 112 -16.87 -37.87 -19.29
N LEU A 113 -18.06 -37.30 -19.50
CA LEU A 113 -18.80 -36.50 -18.53
C LEU A 113 -20.28 -36.87 -18.62
N THR A 114 -20.88 -37.26 -17.49
CA THR A 114 -22.31 -37.63 -17.40
C THR A 114 -22.95 -36.88 -16.23
N VAL A 115 -24.05 -36.17 -16.47
CA VAL A 115 -24.88 -35.60 -15.41
C VAL A 115 -25.78 -36.68 -14.84
N CYS A 116 -25.59 -37.02 -13.57
CA CYS A 116 -26.31 -38.10 -12.89
C CYS A 116 -27.57 -37.61 -12.19
N ASN A 117 -27.55 -36.40 -11.65
CA ASN A 117 -28.68 -35.79 -10.95
C ASN A 117 -28.54 -34.26 -11.04
N THR A 118 -29.61 -33.53 -10.82
CA THR A 118 -29.63 -32.07 -10.94
C THR A 118 -30.25 -31.38 -9.71
N GLY A 119 -29.92 -30.11 -9.49
CA GLY A 119 -30.56 -29.29 -8.47
C GLY A 119 -30.26 -29.72 -7.03
N GLN A 120 -29.13 -30.36 -6.80
CA GLN A 120 -28.71 -30.81 -5.47
C GLN A 120 -28.10 -29.63 -4.70
N THR A 121 -27.99 -29.78 -3.38
CA THR A 121 -27.38 -28.75 -2.49
C THR A 121 -26.46 -29.45 -1.49
N ILE A 122 -25.37 -28.73 -1.13
CA ILE A 122 -24.47 -29.13 -0.05
C ILE A 122 -24.27 -27.93 0.86
N ALA A 123 -24.11 -28.16 2.17
CA ALA A 123 -23.75 -27.12 3.09
C ALA A 123 -22.28 -26.74 2.92
N PRO A 124 -21.93 -25.45 2.80
CA PRO A 124 -20.53 -25.05 2.72
C PRO A 124 -19.77 -25.39 4.00
N THR A 125 -18.52 -25.85 3.85
CA THR A 125 -17.62 -26.12 4.97
C THR A 125 -17.20 -24.82 5.64
N THR A 126 -17.37 -24.74 6.96
CA THR A 126 -16.98 -23.53 7.70
C THR A 126 -15.47 -23.45 7.88
N VAL A 127 -14.89 -22.36 7.41
CA VAL A 127 -13.47 -22.05 7.51
C VAL A 127 -13.31 -20.69 8.22
N ASN A 128 -12.27 -20.54 9.02
CA ASN A 128 -12.00 -19.32 9.75
C ASN A 128 -10.54 -18.87 9.58
N LEU A 129 -10.35 -17.56 9.47
CA LEU A 129 -9.06 -16.88 9.61
C LEU A 129 -8.84 -16.46 11.09
N PRO A 130 -7.60 -16.39 11.56
CA PRO A 130 -6.41 -16.92 10.90
C PRO A 130 -6.42 -18.45 10.85
N PHE A 131 -5.81 -19.01 9.85
CA PHE A 131 -5.59 -20.47 9.78
C PHE A 131 -4.68 -20.93 10.92
N ALA A 132 -4.81 -22.19 11.33
CA ALA A 132 -3.95 -22.77 12.36
C ALA A 132 -2.49 -22.89 11.89
N SER A 133 -2.28 -23.19 10.59
CA SER A 133 -0.98 -23.12 9.91
C SER A 133 -1.16 -22.64 8.47
N ALA A 134 -0.07 -22.36 7.76
CA ALA A 134 -0.11 -21.90 6.36
C ALA A 134 -0.59 -22.97 5.37
N GLU A 135 -0.46 -24.23 5.75
CA GLU A 135 -0.85 -25.41 4.93
C GLU A 135 -2.33 -25.77 5.04
N ILE A 136 -3.04 -25.23 6.03
CA ILE A 136 -4.46 -25.56 6.25
C ILE A 136 -5.37 -25.29 5.04
N PRO A 137 -5.20 -24.23 4.23
CA PRO A 137 -6.05 -24.00 3.08
C PRO A 137 -6.07 -25.14 2.06
N GLU A 138 -4.97 -25.90 1.94
CA GLU A 138 -4.87 -27.09 1.08
C GLU A 138 -5.98 -28.10 1.34
N GLN A 139 -6.35 -28.29 2.61
CA GLN A 139 -7.38 -29.23 3.04
C GLN A 139 -8.78 -28.89 2.52
N TYR A 140 -8.93 -27.71 1.93
CA TYR A 140 -10.20 -27.19 1.38
C TYR A 140 -10.12 -26.92 -0.12
N GLU A 141 -9.01 -27.25 -0.80
CA GLU A 141 -8.87 -27.00 -2.23
C GLU A 141 -10.02 -27.64 -3.03
N GLY A 142 -10.68 -26.87 -3.87
CA GLY A 142 -11.84 -27.30 -4.66
C GLY A 142 -13.15 -27.39 -3.88
N MET A 143 -13.17 -27.16 -2.57
CA MET A 143 -14.38 -27.28 -1.75
C MET A 143 -15.16 -25.97 -1.67
N LEU A 144 -16.48 -26.11 -1.53
CA LEU A 144 -17.37 -25.01 -1.16
C LEU A 144 -17.16 -24.64 0.31
N VAL A 145 -16.72 -23.43 0.55
CA VAL A 145 -16.42 -22.93 1.90
C VAL A 145 -17.28 -21.74 2.29
N LYS A 146 -17.42 -21.53 3.60
CA LYS A 146 -18.03 -20.35 4.18
C LYS A 146 -17.11 -19.77 5.25
N LEU A 147 -16.80 -18.47 5.14
CA LEU A 147 -16.14 -17.69 6.18
C LEU A 147 -17.20 -16.82 6.87
N PRO A 148 -17.69 -17.23 8.06
CA PRO A 148 -18.82 -16.55 8.72
C PRO A 148 -18.42 -15.26 9.44
N GLN A 149 -17.13 -15.12 9.77
CA GLN A 149 -16.61 -13.97 10.53
C GLN A 149 -16.58 -12.69 9.70
N THR A 150 -16.38 -11.56 10.38
CA THR A 150 -16.04 -10.30 9.73
C THR A 150 -14.63 -10.38 9.19
N LEU A 151 -14.49 -10.15 7.90
CA LEU A 151 -13.21 -10.03 7.20
C LEU A 151 -13.00 -8.57 6.80
N TYR A 152 -11.76 -8.10 6.88
CA TYR A 152 -11.34 -6.74 6.58
C TYR A 152 -10.53 -6.72 5.29
N VAL A 153 -10.84 -5.81 4.39
CA VAL A 153 -10.00 -5.58 3.21
C VAL A 153 -8.63 -5.09 3.70
N THR A 154 -7.59 -5.87 3.43
CA THR A 154 -6.22 -5.51 3.81
C THR A 154 -5.38 -5.11 2.61
N GLU A 155 -5.75 -5.55 1.37
CA GLU A 155 -5.12 -5.09 0.14
C GLU A 155 -6.11 -5.07 -1.02
N HIS A 156 -5.91 -4.10 -1.94
CA HIS A 156 -6.68 -3.94 -3.18
C HIS A 156 -5.77 -3.54 -4.36
N TYR A 157 -4.45 -3.79 -4.26
CA TYR A 157 -3.49 -3.44 -5.32
C TYR A 157 -3.82 -4.12 -6.65
N GLN A 158 -4.20 -5.40 -6.61
CA GLN A 158 -4.54 -6.18 -7.80
C GLN A 158 -6.01 -6.04 -8.24
N LEU A 159 -6.82 -5.24 -7.53
CA LEU A 159 -8.25 -5.11 -7.82
C LEU A 159 -8.51 -4.58 -9.24
N GLY A 160 -7.78 -3.55 -9.67
CA GLY A 160 -7.91 -2.98 -11.01
C GLY A 160 -7.43 -3.90 -12.12
N ARG A 161 -6.38 -4.69 -11.85
CA ARG A 161 -5.71 -5.49 -12.87
C ARG A 161 -6.26 -6.91 -12.98
N TYR A 162 -6.60 -7.55 -11.86
CA TYR A 162 -6.98 -8.97 -11.83
C TYR A 162 -8.28 -9.24 -11.08
N GLY A 163 -9.00 -8.20 -10.62
CA GLY A 163 -10.24 -8.40 -9.87
C GLY A 163 -10.04 -9.01 -8.47
N GLU A 164 -8.85 -8.90 -7.88
CA GLU A 164 -8.47 -9.52 -6.61
C GLU A 164 -8.53 -8.54 -5.44
N VAL A 165 -9.03 -9.01 -4.29
CA VAL A 165 -9.03 -8.31 -3.00
C VAL A 165 -8.48 -9.23 -1.93
N VAL A 166 -7.46 -8.79 -1.17
CA VAL A 166 -6.97 -9.57 -0.03
C VAL A 166 -7.72 -9.17 1.23
N VAL A 167 -8.17 -10.16 1.98
CA VAL A 167 -8.86 -9.95 3.26
C VAL A 167 -8.15 -10.64 4.42
N SER A 168 -8.36 -10.11 5.62
CA SER A 168 -7.85 -10.62 6.89
C SER A 168 -8.96 -10.64 7.94
N ALA A 169 -8.77 -11.39 9.02
CA ALA A 169 -9.68 -11.39 10.16
C ALA A 169 -9.16 -10.46 11.28
N VAL A 170 -10.07 -10.03 12.15
CA VAL A 170 -9.86 -9.18 13.33
C VAL A 170 -9.62 -7.72 12.97
N ASP A 171 -8.67 -7.43 12.10
CA ASP A 171 -8.33 -6.11 11.54
C ASP A 171 -7.49 -6.31 10.27
N ARG A 172 -7.09 -5.20 9.62
CA ARG A 172 -6.05 -5.17 8.59
C ARG A 172 -4.74 -5.71 9.14
N LEU A 173 -3.88 -6.19 8.27
CA LEU A 173 -2.54 -6.63 8.65
C LEU A 173 -1.60 -5.42 8.78
N PHE A 174 -0.72 -5.44 9.76
CA PHE A 174 0.29 -4.41 9.94
C PHE A 174 1.69 -4.98 9.71
N VAL A 175 2.58 -4.14 9.18
CA VAL A 175 4.00 -4.50 9.02
C VAL A 175 4.59 -4.83 10.38
N PRO A 176 5.25 -5.99 10.55
CA PRO A 176 5.81 -6.39 11.84
C PRO A 176 6.77 -5.36 12.44
N THR A 177 7.65 -4.77 11.61
CA THR A 177 8.62 -3.75 12.04
C THR A 177 8.00 -2.36 12.26
N HIS A 178 6.72 -2.19 11.92
CA HIS A 178 5.95 -1.02 12.34
C HIS A 178 5.52 -1.10 13.81
N LEU A 179 5.17 -2.30 14.28
CA LEU A 179 4.61 -2.53 15.62
C LEU A 179 5.66 -3.00 16.64
N ALA A 180 6.71 -3.70 16.20
CA ALA A 180 7.71 -4.31 17.06
C ALA A 180 9.12 -4.11 16.50
N ALA A 181 10.12 -4.13 17.40
CA ALA A 181 11.51 -3.98 17.00
C ALA A 181 11.94 -5.06 16.00
N PRO A 182 12.70 -4.72 14.95
CA PRO A 182 13.18 -5.65 13.93
C PRO A 182 13.88 -6.87 14.55
N GLY A 183 13.62 -8.06 14.01
CA GLY A 183 14.21 -9.32 14.48
C GLY A 183 13.79 -9.78 15.89
N SER A 184 12.94 -9.01 16.59
CA SER A 184 12.45 -9.40 17.92
C SER A 184 11.48 -10.58 17.84
N PRO A 185 11.33 -11.38 18.93
CA PRO A 185 10.33 -12.44 18.98
C PRO A 185 8.90 -11.94 18.69
N ALA A 186 8.58 -10.71 19.05
CA ALA A 186 7.28 -10.09 18.76
C ALA A 186 7.08 -9.82 17.27
N ALA A 187 8.09 -9.28 16.57
CA ALA A 187 8.04 -9.06 15.13
C ALA A 187 7.90 -10.38 14.35
N LEU A 188 8.68 -11.40 14.72
CA LEU A 188 8.60 -12.73 14.10
C LEU A 188 7.24 -13.39 14.34
N ALA A 189 6.66 -13.24 15.54
CA ALA A 189 5.32 -13.75 15.84
C ALA A 189 4.24 -13.05 15.00
N LEU A 190 4.34 -11.74 14.81
CA LEU A 190 3.44 -10.96 13.93
C LEU A 190 3.56 -11.40 12.47
N GLN A 191 4.79 -11.59 11.98
CA GLN A 191 5.03 -12.07 10.62
C GLN A 191 4.36 -13.44 10.39
N ALA A 192 4.55 -14.37 11.33
CA ALA A 192 3.93 -15.69 11.27
C ALA A 192 2.39 -15.62 11.39
N ALA A 193 1.86 -14.66 12.17
CA ALA A 193 0.42 -14.44 12.27
C ALA A 193 -0.16 -13.87 10.97
N ASN A 194 0.50 -12.88 10.36
CA ASN A 194 0.09 -12.29 9.09
C ASN A 194 0.03 -13.33 7.97
N ALA A 195 1.04 -14.19 7.87
CA ALA A 195 1.08 -15.25 6.85
C ALA A 195 -0.12 -16.20 6.90
N ARG A 196 -0.72 -16.38 8.09
CA ARG A 196 -1.89 -17.26 8.31
C ARG A 196 -3.23 -16.53 8.32
N ASN A 197 -3.21 -15.20 8.26
CA ASN A 197 -4.38 -14.34 8.38
C ASN A 197 -4.65 -13.55 7.10
N ARG A 198 -4.46 -14.17 5.95
CA ARG A 198 -4.75 -13.54 4.66
C ARG A 198 -5.39 -14.54 3.70
N LEU A 199 -6.30 -14.06 2.88
CA LEU A 199 -6.99 -14.83 1.85
C LEU A 199 -7.41 -13.89 0.72
N ILE A 200 -7.28 -14.35 -0.52
CA ILE A 200 -7.72 -13.59 -1.70
C ILE A 200 -9.21 -13.88 -1.96
N ILE A 201 -9.97 -12.84 -2.26
CA ILE A 201 -11.29 -12.93 -2.91
C ILE A 201 -11.07 -12.55 -4.36
N ASP A 202 -11.47 -13.41 -5.29
CA ASP A 202 -11.17 -13.30 -6.72
C ASP A 202 -12.48 -13.37 -7.53
N ASP A 203 -12.54 -12.60 -8.62
CA ASP A 203 -13.73 -12.53 -9.49
C ASP A 203 -13.90 -13.74 -10.42
N ALA A 204 -12.99 -14.70 -10.34
CA ALA A 204 -12.95 -15.91 -11.18
C ALA A 204 -12.79 -15.64 -12.68
N SER A 205 -12.18 -14.51 -13.02
CA SER A 205 -11.88 -14.13 -14.39
C SER A 205 -10.37 -14.13 -14.66
N THR A 206 -9.96 -14.71 -15.79
CA THR A 206 -8.57 -14.64 -16.25
C THR A 206 -8.29 -13.37 -17.08
N GLN A 207 -9.28 -12.48 -17.20
CA GLN A 207 -9.14 -11.22 -17.92
C GLN A 207 -8.30 -10.25 -17.12
N GLN A 208 -7.26 -9.71 -17.74
CA GLN A 208 -6.56 -8.55 -17.20
C GLN A 208 -7.38 -7.28 -17.46
N ASN A 209 -7.38 -6.38 -16.47
CA ASN A 209 -8.10 -5.10 -16.51
C ASN A 209 -9.60 -5.30 -16.82
N PRO A 210 -10.33 -6.04 -15.94
CA PRO A 210 -11.73 -6.35 -16.18
C PRO A 210 -12.58 -5.07 -16.19
N ASP A 211 -13.56 -5.03 -17.09
CA ASP A 211 -14.55 -3.95 -17.16
C ASP A 211 -15.96 -4.57 -17.23
N PRO A 212 -16.79 -4.37 -16.18
CA PRO A 212 -16.54 -3.61 -14.96
C PRO A 212 -15.62 -4.33 -13.94
N ILE A 213 -14.98 -3.56 -13.03
CA ILE A 213 -14.37 -4.10 -11.82
C ILE A 213 -15.50 -4.38 -10.84
N VAL A 214 -15.81 -5.67 -10.62
CA VAL A 214 -17.05 -6.09 -9.95
C VAL A 214 -17.10 -5.84 -8.45
N PHE A 215 -15.94 -5.69 -7.78
CA PHE A 215 -15.85 -5.55 -6.34
C PHE A 215 -15.79 -4.07 -5.91
N GLY A 216 -16.93 -3.54 -5.51
CA GLY A 216 -17.09 -2.27 -4.82
C GLY A 216 -18.02 -2.44 -3.63
N ARG A 217 -18.32 -1.36 -2.92
CA ARG A 217 -19.22 -1.38 -1.77
C ARG A 217 -20.64 -1.76 -2.18
N GLY A 218 -21.37 -2.42 -1.28
CA GLY A 218 -22.78 -2.75 -1.50
C GLY A 218 -23.02 -3.78 -2.60
N GLY A 219 -22.03 -4.58 -2.99
CA GLY A 219 -22.15 -5.52 -4.10
C GLY A 219 -22.31 -4.83 -5.47
N GLN A 220 -21.88 -3.59 -5.60
CA GLN A 220 -21.89 -2.82 -6.85
C GLN A 220 -20.48 -2.69 -7.41
N PRO A 221 -20.32 -2.47 -8.72
CA PRO A 221 -19.00 -2.26 -9.31
C PRO A 221 -18.23 -1.07 -8.70
N LEU A 222 -16.91 -1.15 -8.74
CA LEU A 222 -16.01 -0.08 -8.33
C LEU A 222 -16.17 1.16 -9.23
N SER A 223 -16.17 2.33 -8.61
CA SER A 223 -16.09 3.62 -9.31
C SER A 223 -15.48 4.69 -8.41
N ALA A 224 -15.17 5.86 -8.94
CA ALA A 224 -14.70 7.00 -8.14
C ALA A 224 -15.68 7.40 -7.03
N THR A 225 -16.99 7.16 -7.22
CA THR A 225 -18.04 7.46 -6.23
C THR A 225 -18.44 6.24 -5.38
N ASN A 226 -18.06 5.03 -5.79
CA ASN A 226 -18.31 3.78 -5.06
C ASN A 226 -16.98 3.01 -4.90
N THR A 227 -16.14 3.50 -4.01
CA THR A 227 -14.83 2.90 -3.73
C THR A 227 -14.93 1.59 -2.95
N LEU A 228 -13.81 0.87 -2.85
CA LEU A 228 -13.58 -0.21 -1.89
C LEU A 228 -12.30 0.10 -1.13
N ARG A 229 -12.43 0.56 0.11
CA ARG A 229 -11.26 1.01 0.89
C ARG A 229 -10.66 -0.12 1.72
N GLY A 230 -9.37 -0.05 1.89
CA GLY A 230 -8.72 -0.86 2.93
C GLY A 230 -9.36 -0.59 4.30
N GLY A 231 -9.71 -1.67 5.02
CA GLY A 231 -10.47 -1.60 6.26
C GLY A 231 -11.99 -1.72 6.08
N ASP A 232 -12.53 -1.68 4.85
CA ASP A 232 -13.92 -2.08 4.61
C ASP A 232 -14.11 -3.57 4.92
N THR A 233 -15.33 -3.98 5.21
CA THR A 233 -15.58 -5.34 5.72
C THR A 233 -16.55 -6.13 4.86
N VAL A 234 -16.38 -7.45 4.88
CA VAL A 234 -17.35 -8.41 4.34
C VAL A 234 -17.60 -9.51 5.38
N GLN A 235 -18.81 -10.06 5.40
CA GLN A 235 -19.21 -11.14 6.30
C GLN A 235 -19.91 -12.25 5.54
N ASN A 236 -19.89 -13.46 6.11
CA ASN A 236 -20.56 -14.62 5.54
C ASN A 236 -20.16 -14.88 4.08
N LEU A 237 -18.88 -14.73 3.75
CA LEU A 237 -18.36 -15.02 2.43
C LEU A 237 -18.56 -16.51 2.13
N ILE A 238 -19.20 -16.82 1.00
CA ILE A 238 -19.36 -18.19 0.47
C ILE A 238 -18.73 -18.22 -0.91
N GLY A 239 -17.95 -19.25 -1.20
CA GLY A 239 -17.32 -19.47 -2.49
C GLY A 239 -16.53 -20.76 -2.52
N VAL A 240 -15.88 -21.05 -3.64
CA VAL A 240 -14.99 -22.20 -3.77
C VAL A 240 -13.58 -21.81 -3.39
N MET A 241 -12.95 -22.56 -2.49
CA MET A 241 -11.53 -22.44 -2.18
C MET A 241 -10.71 -23.04 -3.32
N ALA A 242 -9.71 -22.33 -3.79
CA ALA A 242 -8.82 -22.79 -4.85
C ALA A 242 -7.40 -22.28 -4.64
N TYR A 243 -6.44 -22.92 -5.27
CA TYR A 243 -5.06 -22.44 -5.34
C TYR A 243 -4.74 -22.03 -6.78
N SER A 244 -4.23 -20.83 -6.99
CA SER A 244 -3.70 -20.40 -8.29
C SER A 244 -2.79 -19.18 -8.12
N PHE A 245 -1.86 -19.00 -9.06
CA PHE A 245 -0.88 -17.89 -9.04
C PHE A 245 -0.11 -17.78 -7.71
N GLY A 246 0.21 -18.92 -7.09
CA GLY A 246 1.00 -18.96 -5.86
C GLY A 246 0.26 -18.63 -4.57
N ALA A 247 -1.09 -18.57 -4.58
CA ALA A 247 -1.87 -18.22 -3.39
C ALA A 247 -3.25 -18.89 -3.36
N TYR A 248 -3.72 -19.17 -2.13
CA TYR A 248 -5.11 -19.59 -1.91
C TYR A 248 -6.08 -18.43 -2.06
N ARG A 249 -7.21 -18.72 -2.70
CA ARG A 249 -8.28 -17.76 -2.99
C ARG A 249 -9.66 -18.38 -2.86
N VAL A 250 -10.66 -17.53 -2.73
CA VAL A 250 -12.06 -17.91 -2.76
C VAL A 250 -12.70 -17.26 -3.97
N TYR A 251 -13.36 -18.08 -4.78
CA TYR A 251 -14.21 -17.66 -5.89
C TYR A 251 -15.68 -17.59 -5.44
N PRO A 252 -16.22 -16.40 -5.11
CA PRO A 252 -17.59 -16.29 -4.64
C PRO A 252 -18.61 -16.24 -5.78
N LEU A 253 -18.22 -15.73 -6.95
CA LEU A 253 -19.08 -15.67 -8.12
C LEU A 253 -19.28 -17.08 -8.69
N ASN A 254 -20.47 -17.37 -9.20
CA ASN A 254 -20.77 -18.68 -9.78
C ASN A 254 -20.47 -19.90 -8.88
N ALA A 255 -20.43 -19.67 -7.56
CA ALA A 255 -20.37 -20.72 -6.55
C ALA A 255 -21.76 -21.00 -6.00
N LEU A 256 -22.01 -22.26 -5.59
CA LEU A 256 -23.29 -22.66 -5.03
C LEU A 256 -23.62 -21.90 -3.73
N GLY A 257 -24.68 -21.08 -3.76
CA GLY A 257 -25.03 -20.19 -2.65
C GLY A 257 -24.10 -18.99 -2.44
N GLY A 258 -23.14 -18.79 -3.35
CA GLY A 258 -22.27 -17.60 -3.40
C GLY A 258 -22.91 -16.44 -4.13
N GLY A 259 -22.10 -15.46 -4.50
CA GLY A 259 -22.51 -14.27 -5.25
C GLY A 259 -21.52 -13.12 -5.04
N ILE A 260 -21.84 -11.94 -5.56
CA ILE A 260 -21.00 -10.75 -5.39
C ILE A 260 -20.91 -10.42 -3.89
N PRO A 261 -19.69 -10.34 -3.31
CA PRO A 261 -19.51 -9.99 -1.91
C PRO A 261 -20.06 -8.61 -1.58
N ASN A 262 -20.85 -8.51 -0.51
CA ASN A 262 -21.39 -7.24 -0.05
C ASN A 262 -20.40 -6.56 0.90
N PHE A 263 -19.44 -5.80 0.34
CA PHE A 263 -18.53 -5.01 1.14
C PHE A 263 -19.23 -3.83 1.82
N THR A 264 -19.05 -3.72 3.14
CA THR A 264 -19.63 -2.68 3.98
C THR A 264 -18.62 -1.59 4.30
N PRO A 265 -18.98 -0.30 4.24
CA PRO A 265 -18.07 0.82 4.51
C PRO A 265 -17.73 0.93 6.00
N ALA A 266 -16.73 0.18 6.47
CA ALA A 266 -16.21 0.27 7.83
C ALA A 266 -15.08 1.31 7.96
N ASN A 267 -14.43 1.66 6.86
CA ASN A 267 -13.46 2.76 6.76
C ASN A 267 -13.94 3.81 5.73
N PRO A 268 -14.89 4.68 6.09
CA PRO A 268 -15.41 5.68 5.16
C PRO A 268 -14.36 6.71 4.77
N ARG A 269 -14.52 7.32 3.59
CA ARG A 269 -13.71 8.49 3.19
C ARG A 269 -13.90 9.61 4.21
N PRO A 270 -12.81 10.26 4.69
CA PRO A 270 -12.96 11.45 5.53
C PRO A 270 -13.60 12.57 4.71
N PRO A 271 -14.72 13.15 5.16
CA PRO A 271 -15.44 14.19 4.38
C PRO A 271 -14.67 15.51 4.34
N ALA A 272 -13.70 15.69 5.22
CA ALA A 272 -12.82 16.84 5.31
C ALA A 272 -11.50 16.45 5.98
N ILE A 273 -10.48 17.27 5.79
CA ILE A 273 -9.18 17.08 6.45
C ILE A 273 -9.35 17.21 7.97
N PRO A 274 -8.79 16.30 8.77
CA PRO A 274 -8.88 16.36 10.23
C PRO A 274 -8.27 17.64 10.81
N ALA A 275 -8.90 18.20 11.82
CA ALA A 275 -8.39 19.38 12.51
C ALA A 275 -7.27 18.96 13.49
N VAL A 276 -6.11 19.62 13.38
CA VAL A 276 -4.94 19.35 14.23
C VAL A 276 -4.73 20.42 15.30
N GLY A 277 -5.55 21.49 15.30
CA GLY A 277 -5.38 22.61 16.24
C GLY A 277 -4.14 23.46 15.96
N GLY A 278 -3.83 24.32 16.93
CA GLY A 278 -2.69 25.26 16.81
C GLY A 278 -2.96 26.45 15.89
N SER A 279 -2.00 27.36 15.85
CA SER A 279 -2.02 28.55 14.98
C SER A 279 -1.23 28.37 13.69
N LEU A 280 -0.48 27.28 13.57
CA LEU A 280 0.33 26.95 12.42
C LEU A 280 0.11 25.49 12.03
N LYS A 281 -0.08 25.21 10.74
CA LYS A 281 -0.21 23.86 10.19
C LYS A 281 0.97 23.57 9.28
N VAL A 282 1.63 22.42 9.49
CA VAL A 282 2.75 21.95 8.67
C VAL A 282 2.43 20.55 8.16
N ALA A 283 2.59 20.30 6.87
CA ALA A 283 2.33 19.01 6.27
C ALA A 283 3.58 18.40 5.64
N SER A 284 3.64 17.07 5.64
CA SER A 284 4.51 16.26 4.79
C SER A 284 3.64 15.56 3.76
N PHE A 285 4.02 15.59 2.47
CA PHE A 285 3.25 14.95 1.42
C PHE A 285 4.14 14.39 0.30
N ASN A 286 4.24 13.07 0.21
CA ASN A 286 4.76 12.39 -0.97
C ASN A 286 3.69 12.47 -2.06
N VAL A 287 4.01 13.09 -3.21
CA VAL A 287 3.07 13.43 -4.27
C VAL A 287 3.09 12.46 -5.46
N LEU A 288 3.74 11.32 -5.30
CA LEU A 288 3.82 10.25 -6.30
C LEU A 288 4.31 10.76 -7.66
N ASN A 289 5.60 11.12 -7.71
CA ASN A 289 6.28 11.52 -8.94
C ASN A 289 5.56 12.64 -9.72
N TYR A 290 5.51 13.84 -9.14
CA TYR A 290 4.97 15.01 -9.84
C TYR A 290 5.98 15.57 -10.84
N PHE A 291 5.82 15.24 -12.09
CA PHE A 291 6.69 15.61 -13.20
C PHE A 291 5.95 16.52 -14.20
N LEU A 292 6.61 17.58 -14.64
CA LEU A 292 6.16 18.39 -15.79
C LEU A 292 6.61 17.78 -17.12
N THR A 293 7.71 17.01 -17.08
CA THR A 293 8.21 16.26 -18.24
C THR A 293 7.49 14.92 -18.31
N LEU A 294 6.74 14.71 -19.41
CA LEU A 294 5.98 13.47 -19.60
C LEU A 294 6.89 12.25 -19.74
N ASP A 295 6.46 11.13 -19.14
CA ASP A 295 7.14 9.84 -19.28
C ASP A 295 6.82 9.20 -20.63
N THR A 296 7.64 9.48 -21.60
CA THR A 296 7.51 8.91 -22.96
C THR A 296 8.43 7.69 -23.18
N GLY A 297 9.01 7.14 -22.10
CA GLY A 297 9.99 6.06 -22.15
C GLY A 297 11.37 6.51 -22.64
N VAL A 298 11.62 7.83 -22.71
CA VAL A 298 12.93 8.40 -23.10
C VAL A 298 13.64 8.93 -21.86
N SER A 299 14.90 8.55 -21.67
CA SER A 299 15.72 9.00 -20.52
C SER A 299 16.21 10.44 -20.73
N ILE A 300 15.38 11.43 -20.37
CA ILE A 300 15.66 12.88 -20.50
C ILE A 300 15.48 13.64 -19.18
N CYS A 301 15.11 12.95 -18.13
CA CYS A 301 14.90 13.54 -16.80
C CYS A 301 16.16 13.48 -15.92
N GLY A 302 16.06 14.11 -14.76
CA GLY A 302 17.14 14.22 -13.77
C GLY A 302 18.10 15.39 -14.04
N PRO A 303 19.00 15.68 -13.10
CA PRO A 303 19.97 16.79 -13.20
C PRO A 303 20.88 16.73 -14.42
N LEU A 304 21.22 15.51 -14.87
CA LEU A 304 22.05 15.25 -16.05
C LEU A 304 21.23 14.93 -17.30
N GLN A 305 19.89 14.98 -17.25
CA GLN A 305 18.99 14.69 -18.34
C GLN A 305 19.24 13.32 -19.02
N ASN A 306 19.52 12.30 -18.22
CA ASN A 306 19.86 10.95 -18.68
C ASN A 306 19.16 9.84 -17.88
N GLN A 307 18.13 10.17 -17.11
CA GLN A 307 17.30 9.24 -16.37
C GLN A 307 15.89 9.17 -16.99
N GLU A 308 15.21 8.06 -16.78
CA GLU A 308 13.81 7.92 -17.13
C GLU A 308 12.96 8.95 -16.38
N CYS A 309 11.99 9.53 -17.06
CA CYS A 309 10.98 10.34 -16.43
C CYS A 309 10.00 9.44 -15.67
N ARG A 310 9.18 10.02 -14.82
CA ARG A 310 8.19 9.32 -14.00
C ARG A 310 6.88 10.13 -14.01
N GLY A 311 5.81 9.55 -13.46
CA GLY A 311 4.53 10.25 -13.35
C GLY A 311 3.68 10.09 -14.60
N ALA A 312 3.08 11.17 -15.08
CA ALA A 312 2.16 11.15 -16.20
C ALA A 312 2.89 10.91 -17.54
N ASP A 313 2.32 10.06 -18.40
CA ASP A 313 2.84 9.76 -19.74
C ASP A 313 2.16 10.60 -20.86
N SER A 314 1.07 11.27 -20.53
CA SER A 314 0.27 12.08 -21.43
C SER A 314 -0.22 13.39 -20.78
N ASP A 315 -0.55 14.39 -21.62
CA ASP A 315 -1.16 15.66 -21.18
C ASP A 315 -2.47 15.42 -20.41
N GLN A 316 -3.22 14.38 -20.76
CA GLN A 316 -4.46 14.02 -20.07
C GLN A 316 -4.16 13.56 -18.65
N GLU A 317 -3.22 12.66 -18.48
CA GLU A 317 -2.82 12.16 -17.17
C GLU A 317 -2.20 13.26 -16.29
N PHE A 318 -1.31 14.06 -16.87
CA PHE A 318 -0.74 15.21 -16.18
C PHE A 318 -1.83 16.16 -15.66
N THR A 319 -2.82 16.48 -16.51
CA THR A 319 -3.96 17.33 -16.10
C THR A 319 -4.74 16.69 -14.95
N ARG A 320 -4.97 15.37 -14.99
CA ARG A 320 -5.68 14.62 -13.96
C ARG A 320 -4.88 14.58 -12.65
N GLN A 321 -3.58 14.27 -12.71
CA GLN A 321 -2.68 14.26 -11.55
C GLN A 321 -2.65 15.64 -10.89
N ARG A 322 -2.40 16.68 -11.68
CA ARG A 322 -2.35 18.06 -11.22
C ARG A 322 -3.65 18.51 -10.55
N ASN A 323 -4.81 18.18 -11.12
CA ASN A 323 -6.11 18.54 -10.54
C ASN A 323 -6.33 17.89 -9.18
N LYS A 324 -6.02 16.60 -9.03
CA LYS A 324 -6.10 15.90 -7.74
C LYS A 324 -5.14 16.50 -6.71
N LEU A 325 -3.90 16.77 -7.11
CA LEU A 325 -2.88 17.31 -6.23
C LEU A 325 -3.23 18.73 -5.74
N LEU A 326 -3.72 19.59 -6.64
CA LEU A 326 -4.20 20.91 -6.25
C LEU A 326 -5.41 20.83 -5.30
N ALA A 327 -6.35 19.91 -5.56
CA ALA A 327 -7.50 19.68 -4.66
C ALA A 327 -7.03 19.22 -3.26
N ALA A 328 -6.04 18.34 -3.19
CA ALA A 328 -5.49 17.87 -1.92
C ALA A 328 -4.75 18.98 -1.15
N LEU A 329 -3.89 19.74 -1.81
CA LEU A 329 -3.14 20.83 -1.19
C LEU A 329 -4.06 21.96 -0.71
N VAL A 330 -5.07 22.32 -1.48
CA VAL A 330 -6.10 23.31 -1.05
C VAL A 330 -6.91 22.78 0.12
N ALA A 331 -7.29 21.50 0.13
CA ALA A 331 -8.03 20.92 1.24
C ALA A 331 -7.20 20.82 2.53
N LEU A 332 -5.91 20.47 2.44
CA LEU A 332 -4.97 20.45 3.56
C LEU A 332 -4.84 21.85 4.18
N ASP A 333 -4.88 22.91 3.38
CA ASP A 333 -4.73 24.30 3.81
C ASP A 333 -3.58 24.44 4.82
N ALA A 334 -2.45 23.77 4.56
CA ALA A 334 -1.27 23.82 5.40
C ALA A 334 -0.45 25.08 5.09
N HIS A 335 0.10 25.67 6.15
CA HIS A 335 0.88 26.90 6.04
C HIS A 335 2.30 26.65 5.52
N ILE A 336 2.82 25.43 5.72
CA ILE A 336 4.07 24.91 5.15
C ILE A 336 3.79 23.49 4.70
N VAL A 337 4.25 23.11 3.50
CA VAL A 337 4.19 21.74 3.01
C VAL A 337 5.57 21.30 2.53
N GLY A 338 6.12 20.27 3.16
CA GLY A 338 7.23 19.48 2.63
C GLY A 338 6.69 18.52 1.57
N LEU A 339 7.14 18.69 0.34
CA LEU A 339 6.77 17.87 -0.80
C LEU A 339 7.88 16.87 -1.11
N ILE A 340 7.49 15.64 -1.39
CA ILE A 340 8.38 14.53 -1.70
C ILE A 340 8.01 13.98 -3.08
N GLU A 341 9.00 13.52 -3.85
CA GLU A 341 8.84 13.01 -5.23
C GLU A 341 8.44 14.09 -6.25
N VAL A 342 9.05 15.25 -6.14
CA VAL A 342 8.92 16.31 -7.13
C VAL A 342 10.04 16.19 -8.16
N GLU A 343 9.74 16.42 -9.44
CA GLU A 343 10.73 16.35 -10.53
C GLU A 343 11.98 17.21 -10.25
N ASN A 344 13.16 16.65 -10.57
CA ASN A 344 14.48 17.27 -10.37
C ASN A 344 15.26 17.38 -11.69
N THR A 345 14.60 17.86 -12.74
CA THR A 345 15.20 18.00 -14.08
C THR A 345 15.71 19.42 -14.29
N LEU A 346 16.92 19.55 -14.85
CA LEU A 346 17.53 20.86 -15.11
C LEU A 346 16.63 21.73 -16.03
N GLY A 347 16.29 22.94 -15.55
CA GLY A 347 15.45 23.89 -16.28
C GLY A 347 13.95 23.61 -16.19
N VAL A 348 13.53 22.65 -15.35
CA VAL A 348 12.13 22.36 -15.04
C VAL A 348 11.81 22.77 -13.61
N GLU A 349 10.71 23.50 -13.39
CA GLU A 349 10.35 24.07 -12.10
C GLU A 349 8.95 23.63 -11.62
N PRO A 350 8.79 22.37 -11.18
CA PRO A 350 7.48 21.81 -10.80
C PRO A 350 6.85 22.54 -9.60
N LEU A 351 7.65 23.04 -8.66
CA LEU A 351 7.13 23.82 -7.52
C LEU A 351 6.51 25.14 -7.98
N ALA A 352 7.08 25.78 -9.02
CA ALA A 352 6.51 26.99 -9.59
C ALA A 352 5.14 26.73 -10.23
N ASP A 353 4.98 25.60 -10.93
CA ASP A 353 3.69 25.20 -11.50
C ASP A 353 2.64 24.95 -10.41
N LEU A 354 2.99 24.18 -9.35
CA LEU A 354 2.09 23.92 -8.23
C LEU A 354 1.67 25.21 -7.54
N VAL A 355 2.62 26.10 -7.24
CA VAL A 355 2.36 27.39 -6.60
C VAL A 355 1.48 28.27 -7.49
N ALA A 356 1.72 28.30 -8.79
CA ALA A 356 0.84 29.01 -9.73
C ALA A 356 -0.58 28.44 -9.70
N GLY A 357 -0.72 27.11 -9.71
CA GLY A 357 -2.00 26.41 -9.59
C GLY A 357 -2.73 26.75 -8.29
N LEU A 358 -2.03 26.68 -7.16
CA LEU A 358 -2.58 27.00 -5.83
C LEU A 358 -3.01 28.46 -5.74
N ASN A 359 -2.21 29.39 -6.23
CA ASN A 359 -2.52 30.82 -6.25
C ASN A 359 -3.73 31.13 -7.15
N ASN A 360 -3.91 30.38 -8.24
CA ASN A 360 -5.11 30.48 -9.07
C ASN A 360 -6.35 29.90 -8.38
N ALA A 361 -6.19 28.84 -7.60
CA ALA A 361 -7.30 28.17 -6.90
C ALA A 361 -7.73 28.91 -5.62
N THR A 362 -6.83 29.72 -5.02
CA THR A 362 -7.07 30.45 -3.77
C THR A 362 -7.09 31.99 -4.01
N ALA A 363 -5.96 32.64 -3.87
CA ALA A 363 -5.79 34.06 -4.18
C ALA A 363 -4.34 34.33 -4.64
N PRO A 364 -4.09 35.37 -5.44
CA PRO A 364 -2.75 35.73 -5.88
C PRO A 364 -1.77 35.91 -4.71
N ASN A 365 -0.59 35.32 -4.83
CA ASN A 365 0.49 35.37 -3.84
C ASN A 365 0.16 34.74 -2.47
N THR A 366 -0.85 33.85 -2.38
CA THR A 366 -1.12 33.08 -1.17
C THR A 366 0.06 32.15 -0.87
N TYR A 367 0.57 31.45 -1.88
CA TYR A 367 1.67 30.50 -1.77
C TYR A 367 2.93 30.99 -2.46
N ALA A 368 4.08 30.61 -1.88
CA ALA A 368 5.40 30.69 -2.48
C ALA A 368 6.17 29.38 -2.21
N PHE A 369 7.35 29.22 -2.79
CA PHE A 369 8.20 28.05 -2.58
C PHE A 369 9.65 28.44 -2.30
N ILE A 370 10.42 27.49 -1.75
CA ILE A 370 11.86 27.61 -1.60
C ILE A 370 12.51 27.11 -2.90
N ASP A 371 13.09 28.02 -3.67
CA ASP A 371 13.77 27.69 -4.92
C ASP A 371 15.16 27.12 -4.61
N THR A 372 15.32 25.81 -4.84
CA THR A 372 16.59 25.11 -4.65
C THR A 372 17.31 24.85 -5.98
N GLY A 373 16.67 25.12 -7.12
CA GLY A 373 17.10 24.55 -8.38
C GLY A 373 17.12 23.01 -8.34
N VAL A 374 18.04 22.38 -9.08
CA VAL A 374 18.29 20.93 -8.99
C VAL A 374 19.17 20.62 -7.77
N ILE A 375 18.86 19.52 -7.06
CA ILE A 375 19.62 19.06 -5.89
C ILE A 375 19.86 17.55 -5.98
N GLY A 376 21.06 17.09 -5.56
CA GLY A 376 21.43 15.68 -5.65
C GLY A 376 21.50 15.17 -7.09
N THR A 377 21.32 13.87 -7.26
CA THR A 377 21.54 13.16 -8.53
C THR A 377 20.32 12.43 -9.07
N ASP A 378 19.27 12.22 -8.27
CA ASP A 378 18.05 11.49 -8.66
C ASP A 378 17.13 12.39 -9.53
N ALA A 379 16.29 11.78 -10.35
CA ALA A 379 15.24 12.45 -11.13
C ALA A 379 14.16 13.11 -10.27
N ILE A 380 14.10 12.77 -8.98
CA ILE A 380 13.18 13.36 -8.00
C ILE A 380 13.93 14.05 -6.86
N LYS A 381 13.32 15.06 -6.29
CA LYS A 381 13.81 15.83 -5.13
C LYS A 381 12.71 16.05 -4.09
N VAL A 382 13.11 16.58 -2.95
CA VAL A 382 12.20 17.18 -1.97
C VAL A 382 12.04 18.68 -2.23
N GLY A 383 10.94 19.27 -1.76
CA GLY A 383 10.67 20.69 -1.92
C GLY A 383 9.87 21.27 -0.75
N LEU A 384 9.79 22.59 -0.68
CA LEU A 384 9.00 23.32 0.33
C LEU A 384 8.14 24.39 -0.35
N ILE A 385 6.83 24.35 -0.09
CA ILE A 385 5.91 25.47 -0.39
C ILE A 385 5.35 26.03 0.91
N TYR A 386 4.97 27.30 0.92
CA TYR A 386 4.48 27.95 2.12
C TYR A 386 3.50 29.09 1.84
N GLN A 387 2.62 29.40 2.81
CA GLN A 387 1.69 30.53 2.76
C GLN A 387 2.37 31.81 3.25
N THR A 388 2.52 32.79 2.37
CA THR A 388 3.29 34.03 2.59
C THR A 388 2.72 34.94 3.67
N ALA A 389 1.39 34.91 3.88
CA ALA A 389 0.73 35.70 4.91
C ALA A 389 0.95 35.14 6.33
N THR A 390 1.29 33.84 6.44
CA THR A 390 1.39 33.12 7.72
C THR A 390 2.83 32.95 8.17
N VAL A 391 3.73 32.63 7.22
CA VAL A 391 5.15 32.42 7.52
C VAL A 391 6.06 33.13 6.52
N THR A 392 7.28 33.46 6.98
CA THR A 392 8.34 33.95 6.10
C THR A 392 9.62 33.15 6.33
N PRO A 393 10.37 32.78 5.26
CA PRO A 393 11.69 32.16 5.40
C PRO A 393 12.65 33.07 6.15
N VAL A 394 13.51 32.48 6.99
CA VAL A 394 14.58 33.18 7.74
C VAL A 394 15.92 32.63 7.25
N GLY A 395 16.77 33.52 6.74
CA GLY A 395 18.05 33.12 6.17
C GLY A 395 17.91 32.28 4.88
N ALA A 396 19.00 31.66 4.47
CA ALA A 396 19.04 30.77 3.32
C ALA A 396 18.74 29.33 3.77
N TYR A 397 18.08 28.56 2.90
CA TYR A 397 17.96 27.11 3.10
C TYR A 397 19.32 26.42 3.17
N LYS A 398 19.34 25.21 3.71
CA LYS A 398 20.52 24.34 3.78
C LYS A 398 20.19 22.96 3.26
N LEU A 399 21.21 22.29 2.71
CA LEU A 399 21.12 20.93 2.24
C LEU A 399 22.05 20.05 3.06
N LEU A 400 21.57 18.84 3.37
CA LEU A 400 22.42 17.75 3.84
C LEU A 400 22.59 16.77 2.68
N ASP A 401 23.82 16.58 2.27
CA ASP A 401 24.27 15.66 1.24
C ASP A 401 25.65 15.07 1.61
N SER A 402 26.23 14.26 0.73
CA SER A 402 27.52 13.62 0.98
C SER A 402 28.72 14.60 1.09
N SER A 403 28.57 15.84 0.64
CA SER A 403 29.60 16.88 0.80
C SER A 403 29.60 17.49 2.19
N VAL A 404 28.47 17.41 2.90
CA VAL A 404 28.31 17.89 4.28
C VAL A 404 28.65 16.79 5.28
N ASP A 405 28.13 15.58 5.05
CA ASP A 405 28.43 14.40 5.87
C ASP A 405 28.52 13.16 4.99
N GLY A 406 29.68 12.50 4.96
CA GLY A 406 29.92 11.32 4.13
C GLY A 406 29.03 10.10 4.45
N ARG A 407 28.34 10.08 5.60
CA ARG A 407 27.34 9.07 5.94
C ARG A 407 26.04 9.25 5.14
N PHE A 408 25.73 10.48 4.72
CA PHE A 408 24.56 10.79 3.91
C PHE A 408 24.89 10.57 2.42
N LEU A 409 24.73 9.35 1.94
CA LEU A 409 24.99 9.00 0.53
C LEU A 409 23.88 9.56 -0.37
N ASP A 410 24.10 10.71 -1.00
CA ASP A 410 23.16 11.36 -1.92
C ASP A 410 23.06 10.68 -3.30
N SER A 411 23.90 9.69 -3.58
CA SER A 411 23.74 8.75 -4.69
C SER A 411 22.63 7.71 -4.41
N LYS A 412 22.13 7.64 -3.19
CA LYS A 412 21.08 6.72 -2.72
C LYS A 412 19.89 7.48 -2.12
N ASN A 413 20.15 8.36 -1.15
CA ASN A 413 19.14 9.22 -0.56
C ASN A 413 19.01 10.51 -1.37
N ARG A 414 17.87 11.19 -1.31
CA ARG A 414 17.71 12.55 -1.85
C ARG A 414 18.19 13.52 -0.79
N PRO A 415 18.95 14.58 -1.14
CA PRO A 415 19.43 15.56 -0.17
C PRO A 415 18.29 16.09 0.71
N THR A 416 18.52 16.16 2.03
CA THR A 416 17.58 16.79 2.96
C THR A 416 17.58 18.29 2.74
N LEU A 417 16.37 18.87 2.69
CA LEU A 417 16.19 20.33 2.60
C LEU A 417 15.74 20.89 3.95
N ALA A 418 16.53 21.74 4.57
CA ALA A 418 16.16 22.46 5.80
C ALA A 418 15.97 23.95 5.55
N GLN A 419 14.87 24.49 6.06
CA GLN A 419 14.56 25.92 6.04
C GLN A 419 13.95 26.35 7.38
N THR A 420 14.49 27.43 7.95
CA THR A 420 13.85 28.09 9.10
C THR A 420 12.76 29.02 8.63
N PHE A 421 11.62 29.00 9.32
CA PHE A 421 10.49 29.88 9.09
C PHE A 421 10.18 30.70 10.32
N ARG A 422 9.71 31.93 10.11
CA ARG A 422 9.14 32.80 11.13
C ARG A 422 7.65 32.87 10.98
N GLN A 423 6.91 32.58 12.04
CA GLN A 423 5.46 32.81 12.07
C GLN A 423 5.20 34.34 12.16
N VAL A 424 4.50 34.88 11.18
CA VAL A 424 4.26 36.34 11.04
C VAL A 424 3.52 36.91 12.26
N SER A 425 2.54 36.17 12.80
CA SER A 425 1.68 36.68 13.89
C SER A 425 2.35 36.73 15.26
N THR A 426 3.33 35.84 15.53
CA THR A 426 3.97 35.71 16.85
C THR A 426 5.45 36.10 16.84
N GLY A 427 6.09 36.08 15.67
CA GLY A 427 7.52 36.26 15.53
C GLY A 427 8.34 35.00 15.87
N ALA A 428 7.70 33.95 16.36
CA ALA A 428 8.35 32.66 16.66
C ALA A 428 8.99 32.04 15.41
N ILE A 429 10.11 31.37 15.61
CA ILE A 429 10.84 30.70 14.53
C ILE A 429 10.98 29.21 14.85
N PHE A 430 11.13 28.40 13.81
CA PHE A 430 11.44 26.98 13.90
C PHE A 430 11.98 26.49 12.55
N THR A 431 12.67 25.37 12.55
CA THR A 431 13.26 24.79 11.34
C THR A 431 12.46 23.58 10.87
N VAL A 432 12.17 23.52 9.58
CA VAL A 432 11.57 22.34 8.92
C VAL A 432 12.65 21.66 8.08
N ALA A 433 12.84 20.35 8.26
CA ALA A 433 13.77 19.52 7.50
C ALA A 433 12.99 18.43 6.75
N VAL A 434 12.93 18.52 5.42
CA VAL A 434 12.21 17.57 4.55
C VAL A 434 13.16 16.52 4.03
N ASN A 435 12.76 15.25 4.16
CA ASN A 435 13.58 14.09 3.87
C ASN A 435 12.88 13.15 2.88
N HIS A 436 13.67 12.47 2.05
CA HIS A 436 13.27 11.31 1.28
C HIS A 436 14.43 10.32 1.23
N LEU A 437 14.46 9.38 2.17
CA LEU A 437 15.53 8.38 2.25
C LEU A 437 15.35 7.29 1.19
N LYS A 438 16.34 6.43 1.06
CA LYS A 438 16.37 5.39 0.03
C LYS A 438 15.25 4.38 0.20
N SER A 439 14.51 4.13 -0.90
CA SER A 439 13.41 3.15 -0.92
C SER A 439 13.89 1.73 -0.67
N LYS A 440 12.99 0.90 -0.11
CA LYS A 440 13.23 -0.52 0.19
C LYS A 440 13.21 -1.42 -1.06
N GLY A 441 12.66 -0.95 -2.17
CA GLY A 441 12.39 -1.75 -3.38
C GLY A 441 13.62 -2.05 -4.24
N SER A 442 14.73 -1.34 -4.08
CA SER A 442 15.96 -1.54 -4.86
C SER A 442 17.15 -1.85 -3.96
N SER A 443 18.06 -2.71 -4.45
CA SER A 443 19.27 -3.12 -3.73
C SER A 443 20.25 -1.96 -3.52
N CYS A 444 21.03 -2.05 -2.45
CA CYS A 444 22.23 -1.26 -2.16
C CYS A 444 23.49 -2.15 -2.04
N ASP A 445 23.50 -3.32 -2.68
CA ASP A 445 24.67 -4.23 -2.68
C ASP A 445 25.93 -3.57 -3.25
N ASP A 446 25.75 -2.62 -4.18
CA ASP A 446 26.83 -1.85 -4.79
C ASP A 446 27.60 -0.95 -3.79
N VAL A 447 26.98 -0.64 -2.65
CA VAL A 447 27.59 0.09 -1.53
C VAL A 447 27.79 -0.80 -0.29
N GLY A 448 27.59 -2.12 -0.43
CA GLY A 448 27.81 -3.11 0.62
C GLY A 448 26.69 -3.22 1.65
N ASP A 449 25.50 -2.71 1.35
CA ASP A 449 24.31 -2.76 2.20
C ASP A 449 23.25 -3.68 1.59
N SER A 450 23.37 -4.97 1.89
CA SER A 450 22.46 -6.01 1.43
C SER A 450 21.11 -5.95 2.16
N GLU A 451 20.11 -6.67 1.64
CA GLU A 451 18.81 -6.79 2.29
C GLU A 451 18.92 -7.27 3.74
N ASP A 452 18.28 -6.55 4.66
CA ASP A 452 18.32 -6.87 6.09
C ASP A 452 17.42 -8.09 6.40
N ALA A 453 18.04 -9.11 7.00
CA ALA A 453 17.37 -10.35 7.40
C ALA A 453 16.33 -10.16 8.53
N ASN A 454 16.32 -9.00 9.22
CA ASN A 454 15.38 -8.70 10.31
C ASN A 454 14.07 -8.05 9.82
N GLY A 455 13.83 -8.01 8.51
CA GLY A 455 12.59 -7.51 7.90
C GLY A 455 12.56 -6.00 7.64
N GLN A 456 13.70 -5.32 7.71
CA GLN A 456 13.80 -3.89 7.41
C GLN A 456 13.99 -3.61 5.90
N GLY A 457 14.15 -4.66 5.08
CA GLY A 457 14.28 -4.60 3.62
C GLY A 457 15.63 -4.07 3.15
N ASN A 458 15.76 -3.85 1.84
CA ASN A 458 16.98 -3.32 1.23
C ASN A 458 17.39 -1.96 1.78
N CYS A 459 18.69 -1.66 1.76
CA CYS A 459 19.26 -0.33 2.06
C CYS A 459 19.02 0.16 3.51
N ASN A 460 18.80 -0.74 4.48
CA ASN A 460 18.58 -0.31 5.86
C ASN A 460 19.78 0.41 6.46
N GLY A 461 21.00 -0.08 6.22
CA GLY A 461 22.24 0.56 6.68
C GLY A 461 22.41 1.96 6.07
N VAL A 462 22.16 2.12 4.77
CA VAL A 462 22.21 3.42 4.08
C VAL A 462 21.24 4.43 4.71
N ARG A 463 19.99 4.01 5.01
CA ARG A 463 19.01 4.88 5.67
C ARG A 463 19.40 5.20 7.12
N THR A 464 19.94 4.22 7.83
CA THR A 464 20.36 4.40 9.23
C THR A 464 21.52 5.37 9.36
N GLU A 465 22.53 5.26 8.51
CA GLU A 465 23.65 6.20 8.46
C GLU A 465 23.22 7.62 8.06
N ALA A 466 22.25 7.72 7.12
CA ALA A 466 21.66 9.01 6.77
C ALA A 466 20.88 9.63 7.94
N ALA A 467 20.18 8.82 8.75
CA ALA A 467 19.49 9.31 9.94
C ALA A 467 20.48 9.80 11.03
N HIS A 468 21.62 9.10 11.22
CA HIS A 468 22.70 9.60 12.09
C HIS A 468 23.26 10.94 11.59
N ALA A 469 23.57 11.04 10.30
CA ALA A 469 24.05 12.28 9.70
C ALA A 469 23.04 13.44 9.88
N LEU A 470 21.75 13.15 9.67
CA LEU A 470 20.67 14.13 9.85
C LEU A 470 20.58 14.63 11.30
N ALA A 471 20.62 13.71 12.27
CA ALA A 471 20.56 14.04 13.70
C ALA A 471 21.73 14.94 14.12
N ASP A 472 22.95 14.55 13.76
CA ASP A 472 24.16 15.30 14.07
C ASP A 472 24.18 16.66 13.38
N TRP A 473 23.76 16.73 12.10
CA TRP A 473 23.70 17.96 11.33
C TRP A 473 22.70 18.97 11.93
N LEU A 474 21.48 18.54 12.25
CA LEU A 474 20.48 19.41 12.86
C LEU A 474 20.91 19.94 14.23
N ALA A 475 21.69 19.16 15.00
CA ALA A 475 22.26 19.59 16.27
C ALA A 475 23.29 20.75 16.12
N THR A 476 23.82 20.98 14.91
CA THR A 476 24.74 22.11 14.63
C THR A 476 24.03 23.42 14.33
N ASP A 477 22.69 23.48 14.32
CA ASP A 477 21.89 24.62 13.83
C ASP A 477 22.33 25.04 12.41
N PRO A 478 22.16 24.20 11.39
CA PRO A 478 22.74 24.44 10.05
C PRO A 478 22.19 25.68 9.37
N THR A 479 20.98 26.12 9.72
CA THR A 479 20.38 27.36 9.19
C THR A 479 20.83 28.60 9.92
N GLY A 480 21.47 28.47 11.08
CA GLY A 480 21.88 29.59 11.93
C GLY A 480 20.69 30.32 12.56
N SER A 481 19.64 29.57 12.87
CA SER A 481 18.40 30.10 13.44
C SER A 481 18.59 30.64 14.85
N GLY A 482 19.46 30.02 15.64
CA GLY A 482 19.62 30.24 17.07
C GLY A 482 18.46 29.66 17.89
N ASP A 483 17.54 28.89 17.26
CA ASP A 483 16.37 28.27 17.88
C ASP A 483 16.44 26.77 17.74
N PRO A 484 16.29 25.99 18.83
CA PRO A 484 16.40 24.52 18.78
C PRO A 484 15.13 23.82 18.26
N ASP A 485 14.07 24.54 17.96
CA ASP A 485 12.81 23.97 17.47
C ASP A 485 12.99 23.47 16.05
N ALA A 486 12.95 22.15 15.89
CA ALA A 486 13.07 21.48 14.60
C ALA A 486 11.96 20.44 14.39
N LEU A 487 11.40 20.42 13.18
CA LEU A 487 10.44 19.43 12.72
C LEU A 487 11.05 18.69 11.53
N VAL A 488 11.38 17.41 11.72
CA VAL A 488 11.82 16.49 10.68
C VAL A 488 10.58 15.89 10.02
N LEU A 489 10.44 16.06 8.73
CA LEU A 489 9.32 15.58 7.93
C LEU A 489 9.81 14.69 6.79
N GLY A 490 8.98 13.81 6.32
CA GLY A 490 9.17 13.15 5.03
C GLY A 490 8.99 11.65 5.05
N ASP A 491 9.19 11.08 3.87
CA ASP A 491 9.25 9.65 3.64
C ASP A 491 10.65 9.14 4.01
N LEU A 492 10.75 8.55 5.20
CA LEU A 492 12.01 7.96 5.67
C LEU A 492 12.23 6.55 5.11
N ASN A 493 11.27 6.00 4.34
CA ASN A 493 11.30 4.64 3.84
C ASN A 493 11.65 3.61 4.93
N ALA A 494 11.20 3.89 6.15
CA ALA A 494 11.42 3.09 7.34
C ALA A 494 10.15 3.09 8.18
N TYR A 495 9.73 1.92 8.64
CA TYR A 495 8.58 1.81 9.53
C TYR A 495 8.93 2.25 10.97
N ALA A 496 7.92 2.51 11.79
CA ALA A 496 8.05 3.21 13.07
C ALA A 496 9.03 2.59 14.09
N LYS A 497 9.39 1.30 13.96
CA LYS A 497 10.36 0.62 14.85
C LYS A 497 11.67 0.26 14.18
N GLU A 498 11.85 0.66 12.93
CA GLU A 498 13.09 0.41 12.19
C GLU A 498 14.21 1.38 12.58
N ASP A 499 15.44 0.97 12.31
CA ASP A 499 16.66 1.65 12.77
C ASP A 499 16.71 3.14 12.41
N PRO A 500 16.36 3.61 11.18
CA PRO A 500 16.43 5.02 10.86
C PRO A 500 15.55 5.90 11.75
N VAL A 501 14.35 5.44 12.09
CA VAL A 501 13.44 6.14 13.02
C VAL A 501 13.97 6.07 14.44
N ALA A 502 14.44 4.88 14.86
CA ALA A 502 15.00 4.68 16.19
C ALA A 502 16.22 5.57 16.47
N VAL A 503 17.08 5.82 15.48
CA VAL A 503 18.22 6.76 15.60
C VAL A 503 17.75 8.15 15.99
N LEU A 504 16.74 8.67 15.32
CA LEU A 504 16.19 10.00 15.63
C LEU A 504 15.51 10.04 17.01
N GLU A 505 14.79 8.97 17.38
CA GLU A 505 14.17 8.86 18.71
C GLU A 505 15.23 8.77 19.82
N GLN A 506 16.36 8.10 19.61
CA GLN A 506 17.46 7.99 20.59
C GLN A 506 18.11 9.33 20.93
N VAL A 507 18.13 10.28 20.00
CA VAL A 507 18.64 11.64 20.26
C VAL A 507 17.55 12.59 20.76
N GLY A 508 16.34 12.06 21.04
CA GLY A 508 15.26 12.77 21.73
C GLY A 508 14.15 13.31 20.84
N TYR A 509 14.20 13.12 19.51
CA TYR A 509 13.05 13.43 18.66
C TYR A 509 11.87 12.53 18.99
N VAL A 510 10.66 13.08 18.90
CA VAL A 510 9.41 12.33 19.13
C VAL A 510 8.69 12.12 17.81
N ASN A 511 8.50 10.87 17.43
CA ASN A 511 7.67 10.51 16.29
C ASN A 511 6.20 10.75 16.63
N LEU A 512 5.60 11.77 16.01
CA LEU A 512 4.33 12.35 16.43
C LEU A 512 3.13 11.42 16.14
N ALA A 513 3.06 10.79 14.96
CA ALA A 513 1.91 9.98 14.59
C ALA A 513 1.73 8.78 15.55
N PRO A 514 2.69 7.87 15.74
CA PRO A 514 2.51 6.77 16.70
C PRO A 514 2.36 7.25 18.15
N SER A 515 2.97 8.39 18.51
CA SER A 515 2.88 8.97 19.85
C SER A 515 1.50 9.52 20.20
N ARG A 516 0.77 10.06 19.23
CA ARG A 516 -0.50 10.77 19.43
C ARG A 516 -1.71 9.99 18.90
N LEU A 517 -1.55 9.23 17.82
CA LEU A 517 -2.63 8.46 17.17
C LEU A 517 -2.61 6.98 17.57
N GLY A 518 -1.50 6.52 18.15
CA GLY A 518 -1.31 5.13 18.56
C GLY A 518 -0.45 4.32 17.60
N PRO A 519 -0.10 3.08 17.98
CA PRO A 519 0.89 2.27 17.25
C PRO A 519 0.40 1.79 15.89
N THR A 520 -0.88 1.90 15.57
CA THR A 520 -1.48 1.51 14.29
C THR A 520 -1.69 2.70 13.35
N ALA A 521 -1.09 3.85 13.62
CA ALA A 521 -1.02 4.98 12.70
C ALA A 521 -0.36 4.55 11.38
N TYR A 522 -0.88 4.97 10.23
CA TYR A 522 -0.37 4.53 8.93
C TYR A 522 -0.43 5.64 7.88
N SER A 523 0.49 5.58 6.95
CA SER A 523 0.50 6.44 5.75
C SER A 523 0.60 5.64 4.44
N TYR A 524 0.92 4.34 4.52
CA TYR A 524 1.24 3.51 3.36
C TYR A 524 0.79 2.06 3.54
N VAL A 525 0.56 1.38 2.41
CA VAL A 525 0.23 -0.06 2.37
C VAL A 525 1.13 -0.75 1.34
N PHE A 526 1.76 -1.83 1.75
CA PHE A 526 2.55 -2.67 0.86
C PHE A 526 2.30 -4.15 1.16
N ASP A 527 2.03 -4.95 0.13
CA ASP A 527 1.69 -6.39 0.24
C ASP A 527 0.61 -6.65 1.31
N GLY A 528 -0.44 -5.81 1.31
CA GLY A 528 -1.55 -5.92 2.26
C GLY A 528 -1.20 -5.64 3.71
N GLN A 529 0.00 -5.14 4.00
CA GLN A 529 0.45 -4.78 5.33
C GLN A 529 0.56 -3.26 5.46
N TRP A 530 -0.03 -2.73 6.53
CA TRP A 530 -0.20 -1.32 6.80
C TRP A 530 0.88 -0.79 7.74
N GLY A 531 1.36 0.43 7.50
CA GLY A 531 2.34 1.10 8.34
C GLY A 531 2.61 2.51 7.87
N ALA A 532 3.42 3.26 8.62
CA ALA A 532 3.83 4.61 8.26
C ALA A 532 5.28 4.59 7.74
N LEU A 533 5.48 5.09 6.52
CA LEU A 533 6.79 5.44 5.95
C LEU A 533 7.03 6.95 6.03
N ASP A 534 5.93 7.72 6.07
CA ASP A 534 5.93 9.17 6.22
C ASP A 534 5.88 9.52 7.70
N HIS A 535 6.81 10.33 8.14
CA HIS A 535 6.97 10.70 9.54
C HIS A 535 6.98 12.20 9.74
N ALA A 536 6.56 12.61 10.94
CA ALA A 536 6.80 13.92 11.51
C ALA A 536 7.42 13.72 12.88
N LEU A 537 8.71 14.11 13.03
CA LEU A 537 9.43 13.99 14.30
C LEU A 537 9.77 15.39 14.83
N ALA A 538 9.28 15.71 16.03
CA ALA A 538 9.53 16.98 16.69
C ALA A 538 10.75 16.90 17.60
N SER A 539 11.61 17.93 17.58
CA SER A 539 12.71 18.08 18.54
C SER A 539 12.20 18.16 19.99
N PRO A 540 13.04 17.87 21.00
CA PRO A 540 12.64 17.96 22.42
C PRO A 540 12.06 19.32 22.82
N SER A 541 12.53 20.41 22.22
CA SER A 541 12.03 21.77 22.46
C SER A 541 10.67 22.02 21.80
N LEU A 542 10.45 21.48 20.58
CA LEU A 542 9.23 21.68 19.81
C LEU A 542 8.07 20.79 20.27
N VAL A 543 8.32 19.59 20.81
CA VAL A 543 7.27 18.59 21.11
C VAL A 543 6.14 19.12 21.99
N ASN A 544 6.44 20.00 22.95
CA ASN A 544 5.45 20.62 23.84
C ASN A 544 4.62 21.72 23.17
N GLN A 545 5.02 22.15 21.97
CA GLN A 545 4.34 23.15 21.16
C GLN A 545 3.46 22.51 20.07
N VAL A 546 3.47 21.15 19.98
CA VAL A 546 2.59 20.39 19.09
C VAL A 546 1.18 20.35 19.64
N ALA A 547 0.24 20.99 18.97
CA ALA A 547 -1.17 21.04 19.33
C ALA A 547 -1.90 19.74 18.94
N GLY A 548 -1.53 19.14 17.81
CA GLY A 548 -2.08 17.87 17.32
C GLY A 548 -1.39 17.37 16.07
N VAL A 549 -1.75 16.15 15.68
CA VAL A 549 -1.25 15.50 14.46
C VAL A 549 -2.37 14.68 13.83
N ALA A 550 -2.34 14.51 12.54
CA ALA A 550 -3.22 13.60 11.80
C ALA A 550 -2.46 12.95 10.64
N ASP A 551 -2.66 11.65 10.47
CA ASP A 551 -2.46 10.98 9.19
C ASP A 551 -3.74 11.22 8.37
N VAL A 552 -3.59 11.82 7.20
CA VAL A 552 -4.73 12.28 6.40
C VAL A 552 -5.09 11.19 5.40
N HIS A 553 -5.96 10.26 5.82
CA HIS A 553 -6.26 9.02 5.09
C HIS A 553 -7.08 9.26 3.81
N ILE A 554 -6.46 9.89 2.81
CA ILE A 554 -7.06 10.18 1.50
C ILE A 554 -6.49 9.31 0.37
N ASN A 555 -5.38 8.60 0.59
CA ASN A 555 -4.60 7.92 -0.44
C ASN A 555 -4.41 6.42 -0.16
N ALA A 556 -3.69 6.04 0.90
CA ALA A 556 -3.26 4.67 1.17
C ALA A 556 -4.43 3.66 1.25
N ALA A 557 -5.57 4.09 1.75
CA ALA A 557 -6.75 3.25 1.85
C ALA A 557 -7.57 3.14 0.55
N GLU A 558 -7.31 3.97 -0.46
CA GLU A 558 -8.04 3.96 -1.74
C GLU A 558 -7.42 2.98 -2.74
N PRO A 559 -8.21 2.27 -3.56
CA PRO A 559 -7.69 1.47 -4.65
C PRO A 559 -6.80 2.29 -5.60
N ASN A 560 -5.64 1.72 -5.98
CA ASN A 560 -4.70 2.36 -6.89
C ASN A 560 -5.32 2.71 -8.25
N VAL A 561 -6.25 1.91 -8.74
CA VAL A 561 -6.93 2.13 -10.03
C VAL A 561 -7.79 3.41 -10.06
N LEU A 562 -8.05 4.05 -8.91
CA LEU A 562 -8.78 5.33 -8.80
C LEU A 562 -7.86 6.56 -8.91
N ASP A 563 -6.60 6.38 -9.20
CA ASP A 563 -5.61 7.44 -9.43
C ASP A 563 -5.85 8.22 -10.75
N TYR A 564 -4.86 9.01 -11.13
CA TYR A 564 -4.90 9.80 -12.35
C TYR A 564 -4.64 9.00 -13.63
N ASN A 565 -3.96 7.84 -13.52
CA ASN A 565 -3.46 7.06 -14.64
C ASN A 565 -4.60 6.54 -15.54
N THR A 566 -4.37 6.48 -16.84
CA THR A 566 -5.34 6.00 -17.84
C THR A 566 -4.95 4.67 -18.47
N ASP A 567 -3.76 4.17 -18.15
CA ASP A 567 -3.22 2.94 -18.71
C ASP A 567 -4.12 1.73 -18.44
N PHE A 568 -4.26 0.91 -19.46
CA PHE A 568 -5.04 -0.31 -19.43
C PHE A 568 -6.53 -0.15 -19.07
N LYS A 569 -7.03 1.08 -18.97
CA LYS A 569 -8.44 1.39 -18.71
C LYS A 569 -9.21 1.52 -20.01
N SER A 570 -10.43 0.99 -20.07
CA SER A 570 -11.36 1.26 -21.16
C SER A 570 -11.77 2.74 -21.18
N VAL A 571 -12.32 3.21 -22.30
CA VAL A 571 -12.83 4.59 -22.39
C VAL A 571 -13.88 4.88 -21.31
N GLY A 572 -14.74 3.90 -20.96
CA GLY A 572 -15.72 4.02 -19.88
C GLY A 572 -15.06 4.11 -18.51
N GLN A 573 -14.02 3.31 -18.26
CA GLN A 573 -13.27 3.30 -17.01
C GLN A 573 -12.46 4.57 -16.79
N ILE A 574 -11.88 5.16 -17.84
CA ILE A 574 -11.15 6.45 -17.75
C ILE A 574 -12.03 7.52 -17.11
N GLU A 575 -13.34 7.53 -17.39
CA GLU A 575 -14.29 8.46 -16.79
C GLU A 575 -14.84 7.98 -15.44
N ALA A 576 -15.24 6.70 -15.36
CA ALA A 576 -15.93 6.17 -14.18
C ALA A 576 -15.02 6.02 -12.94
N LEU A 577 -13.71 5.77 -13.14
CA LEU A 577 -12.74 5.54 -12.07
C LEU A 577 -11.97 6.81 -11.65
N TYR A 578 -12.25 7.95 -12.24
CA TYR A 578 -11.59 9.21 -11.93
C TYR A 578 -12.57 10.25 -11.37
N ALA A 579 -12.13 10.99 -10.36
CA ALA A 579 -12.72 12.24 -9.94
C ALA A 579 -11.63 13.28 -9.67
N PRO A 580 -11.84 14.58 -10.01
CA PRO A 580 -10.86 15.64 -9.73
C PRO A 580 -10.96 16.11 -8.28
N ASP A 581 -10.97 15.14 -7.36
CA ASP A 581 -11.03 15.33 -5.90
C ASP A 581 -9.69 14.95 -5.26
N PHE A 582 -9.57 15.08 -3.95
CA PHE A 582 -8.34 14.82 -3.22
C PHE A 582 -8.14 13.35 -2.82
N TYR A 583 -9.06 12.43 -3.14
CA TYR A 583 -8.86 11.01 -2.83
C TYR A 583 -8.02 10.32 -3.89
N ARG A 584 -7.08 9.46 -3.46
CA ARG A 584 -6.12 8.77 -4.32
C ARG A 584 -5.34 9.74 -5.23
N THR A 585 -4.82 10.79 -4.60
CA THR A 585 -3.90 11.76 -5.22
C THR A 585 -2.50 11.18 -5.32
N SER A 586 -2.14 10.33 -4.37
CA SER A 586 -0.87 9.63 -4.19
C SER A 586 -1.14 8.21 -3.69
N ASP A 587 -0.09 7.44 -3.43
CA ASP A 587 -0.12 6.19 -2.68
C ASP A 587 0.22 6.39 -1.19
N HIS A 588 0.77 7.53 -0.81
CA HIS A 588 1.08 7.95 0.55
C HIS A 588 0.03 8.91 1.10
N ASP A 589 -0.38 8.71 2.36
CA ASP A 589 -1.20 9.66 3.10
C ASP A 589 -0.36 10.83 3.63
N PRO A 590 -0.81 12.08 3.49
CA PRO A 590 -0.12 13.22 4.10
C PRO A 590 -0.13 13.15 5.62
N VAL A 591 0.97 13.54 6.26
CA VAL A 591 1.04 13.78 7.72
C VAL A 591 0.86 15.28 7.96
N LEU A 592 -0.12 15.65 8.79
CA LEU A 592 -0.43 17.04 9.12
C LEU A 592 -0.18 17.31 10.61
N VAL A 593 0.62 18.34 10.92
CA VAL A 593 0.99 18.76 12.27
C VAL A 593 0.45 20.14 12.56
N GLY A 594 -0.25 20.30 13.69
CA GLY A 594 -0.64 21.59 14.25
C GLY A 594 0.36 22.07 15.30
N LEU A 595 0.83 23.29 15.19
CA LEU A 595 1.77 23.91 16.12
C LEU A 595 1.18 25.15 16.79
N SER A 596 1.50 25.36 18.07
CA SER A 596 1.28 26.57 18.83
C SER A 596 2.63 27.09 19.33
N LEU A 597 3.38 27.74 18.44
CA LEU A 597 4.74 28.19 18.74
C LEU A 597 4.72 29.25 19.84
N ALA A 598 5.61 29.11 20.83
CA ALA A 598 5.80 30.08 21.86
C ALA A 598 6.36 31.40 21.26
N SER A 599 5.76 32.52 21.61
CA SER A 599 6.34 33.81 21.21
C SER A 599 7.73 33.96 21.80
N PRO A 600 8.70 34.49 21.03
CA PRO A 600 10.00 34.82 21.61
C PRO A 600 9.81 35.73 22.82
N PRO A 601 10.65 35.65 23.85
CA PRO A 601 10.63 36.56 24.95
C PRO A 601 10.61 38.00 24.43
N ALA A 602 9.80 38.87 25.05
CA ALA A 602 9.81 40.28 24.68
C ALA A 602 11.24 40.80 24.81
N ALA A 603 11.76 41.44 23.76
CA ALA A 603 13.10 42.01 23.81
C ALA A 603 13.21 42.96 25.02
N VAL A 604 14.08 42.65 25.96
CA VAL A 604 14.34 43.49 27.12
C VAL A 604 15.27 44.60 26.64
N PRO A 605 14.84 45.88 26.69
CA PRO A 605 15.70 46.95 26.21
C PRO A 605 17.04 46.97 26.98
N GLY A 606 18.15 46.78 26.26
CA GLY A 606 19.49 46.68 26.83
C GLY A 606 20.05 45.26 26.97
N ASP A 607 19.26 44.24 26.71
CA ASP A 607 19.68 42.85 26.60
C ASP A 607 20.26 42.61 25.20
N VAL A 608 21.56 42.73 25.07
CA VAL A 608 22.27 42.64 23.78
C VAL A 608 22.55 41.20 23.41
N ASN A 609 22.70 40.31 24.38
CA ASN A 609 22.94 38.88 24.16
C ASN A 609 21.65 38.04 24.11
N GLN A 610 20.50 38.69 24.38
CA GLN A 610 19.16 38.08 24.34
C GLN A 610 18.99 36.89 25.32
N ASP A 611 19.69 36.92 26.47
CA ASP A 611 19.55 35.90 27.51
C ASP A 611 18.37 36.18 28.49
N GLY A 612 17.66 37.29 28.29
CA GLY A 612 16.50 37.72 29.08
C GLY A 612 16.88 38.56 30.33
N VAL A 613 18.15 38.83 30.53
CA VAL A 613 18.66 39.58 31.67
C VAL A 613 19.58 40.71 31.19
N VAL A 614 19.29 41.94 31.57
CA VAL A 614 20.21 43.07 31.29
C VAL A 614 21.29 43.13 32.34
N ASP A 615 22.48 42.70 32.01
CA ASP A 615 23.61 42.67 32.92
C ASP A 615 24.92 43.18 32.29
N ARG A 616 26.06 42.92 32.95
CA ARG A 616 27.38 43.37 32.49
C ARG A 616 27.84 42.66 31.20
N THR A 617 27.26 41.51 30.86
CA THR A 617 27.58 40.76 29.66
C THR A 617 27.11 41.53 28.43
N ASP A 618 25.93 42.16 28.53
CA ASP A 618 25.37 43.02 27.48
C ASP A 618 26.21 44.27 27.24
N LEU A 619 26.64 44.90 28.33
CA LEU A 619 27.52 46.08 28.26
C LEU A 619 28.86 45.77 27.57
N ASN A 620 29.38 44.56 27.67
CA ASN A 620 30.63 44.14 27.05
C ASN A 620 30.46 43.82 25.54
N LEU A 621 29.26 43.60 25.07
CA LEU A 621 28.96 43.34 23.66
C LEU A 621 28.67 44.61 22.85
N VAL A 622 28.25 45.70 23.50
CA VAL A 622 27.98 47.00 22.85
C VAL A 622 29.17 47.53 22.03
N PRO A 623 30.46 47.45 22.48
CA PRO A 623 31.60 47.89 21.67
C PRO A 623 31.90 47.05 20.43
N GLN A 624 31.34 45.88 20.30
CA GLN A 624 31.59 44.99 19.16
C GLN A 624 30.58 45.20 18.02
N LEU A 625 29.54 46.03 18.22
CA LEU A 625 28.51 46.38 17.25
C LEU A 625 28.82 47.71 16.49
N PHE A 626 29.92 48.37 16.76
CA PHE A 626 30.44 49.58 16.11
C PHE A 626 31.89 49.27 15.61
#